data_8c2e57acf6e9ef653b4987145e935c1d
#
_entry.id   8c2e57acf6e9ef653b4987145e935c1d
#
_cell.length_a   1.000
_cell.length_b   1.000
_cell.length_c   1.000
_cell.angle_alpha   90.00
_cell.angle_beta   90.00
_cell.angle_gamma   90.00
#
_symmetry.space_group_name_H-M   'P 1'
#
loop_
_entity.id
_entity.type
_entity.pdbx_description
1 polymer ?
#
loop_
_entity_poly.entity_id
_entity_poly.type
_entity_poly.pdbx_seq_one_letter_code
_entity_poly.pdbx_strand_id
1 'polypeptide(L)'
;MEQRQGALELVAEMTKSDFLVVGGGVVGLSIARELKRRYNDSSVTLVEKESECGLHASGRNSGVIHAGFYYTADSLKAKFTRDGNRMLLQFCEEKNIPVNKCGKLVVAKDETELPQLDELLRRGAANGVLLESISASDALKIEPRVKTFERAIFSPATSTADPIQVLQAMKQDALSEGISIHQNAAYIGRENGLVKTLAGNFEAGFVVNAAGLYADRVARDFGFSHDYRILPFKGIYLYSEEPAGAIRTNIYPVPDLRNPFLGVHFTLLVDGRAKIGPTAIPAFWREQYKGLTNFKFDEFAEIIFRDLGLLFFSGFDFKRLAVEETLKYYRPRLVNLASTLLENVKLENFRHWGKPGIRAQLLNIKTKKLEMDFVVQADSKSLHVLNAVSPAWTCALPFAKYICDKIEASRQADPILNHPRPDSAPPTPDKAYSSLSSHAR
;
A
#
# COMPACT_ATOMS: atom_id res chain seq x y z
N MET A 1 48.17 24.59 -29.43
CA MET A 1 47.17 23.55 -29.82
C MET A 1 46.35 23.26 -28.59
N GLU A 2 45.30 24.06 -28.37
CA GLU A 2 44.37 23.91 -27.28
C GLU A 2 43.24 22.95 -27.73
N GLN A 3 43.20 21.78 -27.09
CA GLN A 3 42.10 20.87 -27.21
C GLN A 3 40.92 21.42 -26.35
N ARG A 4 39.92 21.98 -27.02
CA ARG A 4 38.62 22.25 -26.43
C ARG A 4 37.92 20.92 -26.13
N GLN A 5 37.93 20.52 -24.87
CA GLN A 5 37.02 19.53 -24.36
C GLN A 5 35.61 20.13 -24.33
N GLY A 6 34.84 19.87 -25.38
CA GLY A 6 33.38 20.13 -25.37
C GLY A 6 32.71 19.15 -24.44
N ALA A 7 32.34 19.58 -23.24
CA ALA A 7 31.38 18.88 -22.42
C ALA A 7 30.04 18.90 -23.19
N LEU A 8 29.65 17.78 -23.74
CA LEU A 8 28.27 17.53 -24.13
C LEU A 8 27.44 17.51 -22.81
N GLU A 9 26.88 18.67 -22.44
CA GLU A 9 25.73 18.69 -21.55
C GLU A 9 24.64 17.90 -22.28
N LEU A 10 24.40 16.66 -21.88
CA LEU A 10 23.16 15.97 -22.19
C LEU A 10 22.04 16.85 -21.65
N VAL A 11 21.36 17.57 -22.53
CA VAL A 11 20.10 18.23 -22.21
C VAL A 11 19.15 17.11 -21.82
N ALA A 12 18.97 16.90 -20.50
CA ALA A 12 18.06 15.92 -19.97
C ALA A 12 16.69 16.21 -20.58
N GLU A 13 16.15 15.27 -21.32
CA GLU A 13 14.86 15.40 -22.01
C GLU A 13 13.79 15.79 -20.99
N MET A 14 13.08 16.89 -21.23
CA MET A 14 12.07 17.42 -20.33
C MET A 14 10.71 16.84 -20.76
N THR A 15 10.14 16.01 -19.92
CA THR A 15 8.79 15.45 -20.13
C THR A 15 7.75 16.33 -19.46
N LYS A 16 6.70 16.73 -20.20
CA LYS A 16 5.55 17.47 -19.66
C LYS A 16 4.38 16.54 -19.45
N SER A 17 3.65 16.74 -18.34
CA SER A 17 2.49 15.94 -17.99
C SER A 17 1.49 16.76 -17.17
N ASP A 18 0.18 16.53 -17.38
CA ASP A 18 -0.84 17.16 -16.53
C ASP A 18 -0.79 16.60 -15.11
N PHE A 19 -0.59 15.28 -15.00
CA PHE A 19 -0.43 14.59 -13.72
C PHE A 19 0.84 13.74 -13.71
N LEU A 20 1.65 13.89 -12.68
CA LEU A 20 2.83 13.06 -12.42
C LEU A 20 2.62 12.26 -11.13
N VAL A 21 2.65 10.93 -11.21
CA VAL A 21 2.58 10.03 -10.07
C VAL A 21 3.98 9.48 -9.76
N VAL A 22 4.47 9.71 -8.54
CA VAL A 22 5.77 9.23 -8.06
C VAL A 22 5.58 7.95 -7.28
N GLY A 23 6.00 6.82 -7.85
CA GLY A 23 5.94 5.47 -7.27
C GLY A 23 4.98 4.53 -7.98
N GLY A 24 5.52 3.44 -8.54
CA GLY A 24 4.82 2.38 -9.30
C GLY A 24 4.32 1.23 -8.43
N GLY A 25 4.00 1.47 -7.16
CA GLY A 25 3.32 0.50 -6.31
C GLY A 25 1.82 0.41 -6.61
N VAL A 26 1.10 -0.51 -5.93
CA VAL A 26 -0.34 -0.71 -6.10
C VAL A 26 -1.14 0.58 -5.91
N VAL A 27 -0.73 1.43 -4.97
CA VAL A 27 -1.39 2.73 -4.71
C VAL A 27 -1.17 3.70 -5.88
N GLY A 28 0.08 3.85 -6.34
CA GLY A 28 0.41 4.75 -7.44
C GLY A 28 -0.22 4.32 -8.76
N LEU A 29 -0.18 3.02 -9.10
CA LEU A 29 -0.85 2.47 -10.29
C LEU A 29 -2.36 2.70 -10.23
N SER A 30 -3.00 2.45 -9.08
CA SER A 30 -4.44 2.67 -8.92
C SER A 30 -4.82 4.14 -9.05
N ILE A 31 -4.01 5.07 -8.48
CA ILE A 31 -4.24 6.52 -8.59
C ILE A 31 -4.04 6.98 -10.04
N ALA A 32 -2.97 6.57 -10.70
CA ALA A 32 -2.71 6.95 -12.09
C ALA A 32 -3.87 6.53 -13.02
N ARG A 33 -4.39 5.31 -12.85
CA ARG A 33 -5.54 4.79 -13.60
C ARG A 33 -6.82 5.57 -13.28
N GLU A 34 -7.08 5.87 -12.02
CA GLU A 34 -8.26 6.64 -11.65
C GLU A 34 -8.18 8.08 -12.17
N LEU A 35 -7.00 8.72 -12.15
CA LEU A 35 -6.77 10.02 -12.76
C LEU A 35 -7.05 9.98 -14.27
N LYS A 36 -6.54 8.97 -14.98
CA LYS A 36 -6.76 8.84 -16.42
C LYS A 36 -8.24 8.61 -16.77
N ARG A 37 -8.98 7.87 -15.94
CA ARG A 37 -10.42 7.66 -16.13
C ARG A 37 -11.26 8.92 -15.90
N ARG A 38 -10.88 9.76 -14.92
CA ARG A 38 -11.59 11.03 -14.63
C ARG A 38 -11.23 12.15 -15.63
N TYR A 39 -9.98 12.15 -16.06
CA TYR A 39 -9.41 13.17 -16.95
C TYR A 39 -8.85 12.49 -18.20
N ASN A 40 -9.75 11.96 -19.04
CA ASN A 40 -9.39 11.13 -20.19
C ASN A 40 -8.49 11.86 -21.21
N ASP A 41 -8.63 13.18 -21.35
CA ASP A 41 -7.84 14.02 -22.25
C ASP A 41 -6.50 14.46 -21.65
N SER A 42 -6.31 14.28 -20.34
CA SER A 42 -5.09 14.66 -19.66
C SER A 42 -3.99 13.62 -19.84
N SER A 43 -2.77 14.11 -19.93
CA SER A 43 -1.56 13.27 -19.86
C SER A 43 -1.28 12.86 -18.42
N VAL A 44 -1.12 11.55 -18.20
CA VAL A 44 -0.75 10.97 -16.90
C VAL A 44 0.56 10.24 -17.05
N THR A 45 1.56 10.64 -16.27
CA THR A 45 2.87 10.01 -16.23
C THR A 45 3.11 9.40 -14.86
N LEU A 46 3.68 8.20 -14.82
CA LEU A 46 4.10 7.52 -13.61
C LEU A 46 5.61 7.27 -13.65
N VAL A 47 6.33 7.65 -12.60
CA VAL A 47 7.77 7.37 -12.45
C VAL A 47 7.98 6.33 -11.36
N GLU A 48 8.77 5.29 -11.65
CA GLU A 48 9.17 4.23 -10.73
C GLU A 48 10.68 4.13 -10.66
N LYS A 49 11.22 4.03 -9.45
CA LYS A 49 12.69 3.97 -9.24
C LYS A 49 13.33 2.65 -9.69
N GLU A 50 12.57 1.58 -9.65
CA GLU A 50 13.03 0.24 -10.02
C GLU A 50 12.81 -0.06 -11.49
N SER A 51 13.40 -1.17 -11.95
CA SER A 51 13.22 -1.69 -13.30
C SER A 51 11.81 -2.22 -13.58
N GLU A 52 11.01 -2.47 -12.53
CA GLU A 52 9.63 -2.94 -12.59
C GLU A 52 8.76 -2.33 -11.50
N CYS A 53 7.47 -2.14 -11.81
CA CYS A 53 6.48 -1.72 -10.83
C CYS A 53 6.29 -2.79 -9.74
N GLY A 54 6.10 -2.35 -8.49
CA GLY A 54 5.67 -3.22 -7.40
C GLY A 54 6.76 -4.06 -6.76
N LEU A 55 8.05 -3.85 -7.02
CA LEU A 55 9.15 -4.63 -6.45
C LEU A 55 9.33 -4.49 -4.93
N HIS A 56 8.67 -3.52 -4.31
CA HIS A 56 8.67 -3.28 -2.86
C HIS A 56 7.45 -3.87 -2.17
N ALA A 57 6.87 -3.17 -1.17
CA ALA A 57 5.76 -3.66 -0.33
C ALA A 57 4.58 -4.23 -1.12
N SER A 58 4.27 -3.66 -2.29
CA SER A 58 3.14 -4.07 -3.11
C SER A 58 3.26 -5.50 -3.65
N GLY A 59 4.45 -5.96 -4.05
CA GLY A 59 4.72 -7.32 -4.51
C GLY A 59 5.30 -8.24 -3.43
N ARG A 60 5.45 -7.76 -2.19
CA ARG A 60 6.07 -8.48 -1.08
C ARG A 60 5.16 -8.58 0.15
N ASN A 61 3.85 -8.59 -0.06
CA ASN A 61 2.84 -8.70 1.00
C ASN A 61 2.28 -10.13 1.12
N SER A 62 1.27 -10.30 1.97
CA SER A 62 0.65 -11.61 2.22
C SER A 62 -0.15 -12.13 1.05
N GLY A 63 -0.68 -11.27 0.19
CA GLY A 63 -1.68 -11.61 -0.81
C GLY A 63 -3.11 -11.76 -0.26
N VAL A 64 -3.32 -11.48 1.01
CA VAL A 64 -4.66 -11.58 1.63
C VAL A 64 -5.54 -10.42 1.21
N ILE A 65 -6.69 -10.73 0.63
CA ILE A 65 -7.79 -9.81 0.38
C ILE A 65 -8.62 -9.75 1.65
N HIS A 66 -8.36 -8.72 2.48
CA HIS A 66 -8.96 -8.58 3.81
C HIS A 66 -10.43 -8.16 3.74
N ALA A 67 -11.25 -8.63 4.69
CA ALA A 67 -12.68 -8.29 4.74
C ALA A 67 -12.98 -6.93 5.42
N GLY A 68 -12.13 -6.44 6.34
CA GLY A 68 -12.25 -5.07 6.91
C GLY A 68 -12.83 -4.97 8.33
N PHE A 69 -12.93 -6.05 9.08
CA PHE A 69 -13.57 -6.06 10.41
C PHE A 69 -12.63 -5.71 11.59
N TYR A 70 -11.31 -5.58 11.36
CA TYR A 70 -10.37 -5.24 12.44
C TYR A 70 -10.40 -3.77 12.86
N TYR A 71 -10.87 -2.88 12.00
CA TYR A 71 -10.77 -1.43 12.15
C TYR A 71 -12.06 -0.84 12.73
N THR A 72 -11.95 0.31 13.41
CA THR A 72 -13.11 1.05 13.88
C THR A 72 -13.94 1.58 12.71
N ALA A 73 -15.27 1.64 12.85
CA ALA A 73 -16.18 1.94 11.73
C ALA A 73 -15.99 3.33 11.11
N ASP A 74 -15.46 4.28 11.87
CA ASP A 74 -15.15 5.66 11.46
C ASP A 74 -13.82 5.78 10.71
N SER A 75 -13.00 4.73 10.68
CA SER A 75 -11.69 4.76 10.03
C SER A 75 -11.78 4.63 8.51
N LEU A 76 -10.87 5.29 7.80
CA LEU A 76 -10.70 5.11 6.36
C LEU A 76 -10.31 3.67 6.02
N LYS A 77 -9.52 3.02 6.88
CA LYS A 77 -9.16 1.61 6.72
C LYS A 77 -10.37 0.68 6.72
N ALA A 78 -11.36 0.87 7.60
CA ALA A 78 -12.58 0.07 7.62
C ALA A 78 -13.33 0.19 6.29
N LYS A 79 -13.63 1.42 5.90
CA LYS A 79 -14.36 1.75 4.66
C LYS A 79 -13.66 1.17 3.44
N PHE A 80 -12.37 1.49 3.27
CA PHE A 80 -11.66 1.08 2.06
C PHE A 80 -11.30 -0.41 2.04
N THR A 81 -11.21 -1.09 3.19
CA THR A 81 -10.97 -2.54 3.17
C THR A 81 -12.21 -3.30 2.73
N ARG A 82 -13.39 -2.94 3.25
CA ARG A 82 -14.66 -3.54 2.83
C ARG A 82 -14.90 -3.34 1.34
N ASP A 83 -14.82 -2.10 0.86
CA ASP A 83 -15.08 -1.78 -0.54
C ASP A 83 -13.98 -2.35 -1.45
N GLY A 84 -12.72 -2.30 -1.00
CA GLY A 84 -11.57 -2.84 -1.72
C GLY A 84 -11.57 -4.35 -1.83
N ASN A 85 -12.08 -5.07 -0.83
CA ASN A 85 -12.28 -6.52 -0.93
C ASN A 85 -13.12 -6.86 -2.16
N ARG A 86 -14.29 -6.26 -2.28
CA ARG A 86 -15.20 -6.48 -3.42
C ARG A 86 -14.58 -6.05 -4.75
N MET A 87 -14.00 -4.85 -4.80
CA MET A 87 -13.42 -4.31 -6.04
C MET A 87 -12.20 -5.12 -6.51
N LEU A 88 -11.37 -5.59 -5.58
CA LEU A 88 -10.19 -6.37 -5.93
C LEU A 88 -10.55 -7.78 -6.37
N LEU A 89 -11.57 -8.42 -5.75
CA LEU A 89 -12.10 -9.70 -6.21
C LEU A 89 -12.68 -9.60 -7.62
N GLN A 90 -13.47 -8.55 -7.89
CA GLN A 90 -14.00 -8.27 -9.23
C GLN A 90 -12.86 -8.06 -10.23
N PHE A 91 -11.84 -7.27 -9.88
CA PHE A 91 -10.67 -7.07 -10.74
C PHE A 91 -9.94 -8.38 -11.06
N CYS A 92 -9.75 -9.24 -10.05
CA CYS A 92 -9.14 -10.56 -10.27
C CYS A 92 -9.98 -11.44 -11.22
N GLU A 93 -11.31 -11.41 -11.07
CA GLU A 93 -12.22 -12.13 -11.97
C GLU A 93 -12.15 -11.61 -13.40
N GLU A 94 -12.25 -10.30 -13.60
CA GLU A 94 -12.14 -9.65 -14.92
C GLU A 94 -10.81 -9.94 -15.63
N LYS A 95 -9.73 -10.11 -14.86
CA LYS A 95 -8.38 -10.38 -15.37
C LYS A 95 -8.01 -11.88 -15.38
N ASN A 96 -8.93 -12.78 -15.03
CA ASN A 96 -8.67 -14.21 -14.89
C ASN A 96 -7.49 -14.50 -13.94
N ILE A 97 -7.32 -13.72 -12.87
CA ILE A 97 -6.30 -13.93 -11.85
C ILE A 97 -6.87 -14.92 -10.83
N PRO A 98 -6.18 -16.04 -10.56
CA PRO A 98 -6.65 -17.02 -9.59
C PRO A 98 -6.81 -16.43 -8.19
N VAL A 99 -7.91 -16.76 -7.52
CA VAL A 99 -8.22 -16.37 -6.14
C VAL A 99 -8.54 -17.61 -5.33
N ASN A 100 -7.86 -17.79 -4.20
CA ASN A 100 -8.21 -18.82 -3.23
C ASN A 100 -9.21 -18.22 -2.22
N LYS A 101 -10.49 -18.62 -2.31
CA LYS A 101 -11.60 -18.20 -1.43
C LYS A 101 -11.64 -19.04 -0.15
N CYS A 102 -10.51 -19.14 0.53
CA CYS A 102 -10.31 -20.03 1.68
C CYS A 102 -10.93 -19.54 3.01
N GLY A 103 -11.44 -18.32 3.06
CA GLY A 103 -11.92 -17.74 4.32
C GLY A 103 -10.81 -17.43 5.33
N LYS A 104 -11.25 -17.14 6.57
CA LYS A 104 -10.34 -16.89 7.70
C LYS A 104 -11.02 -17.26 9.01
N LEU A 105 -10.32 -18.01 9.84
CA LEU A 105 -10.63 -18.17 11.27
C LEU A 105 -9.86 -17.15 12.11
N VAL A 106 -10.53 -16.53 13.08
CA VAL A 106 -9.89 -15.79 14.16
C VAL A 106 -10.15 -16.57 15.45
N VAL A 107 -9.10 -17.01 16.10
CA VAL A 107 -9.15 -17.98 17.21
C VAL A 107 -8.69 -17.36 18.51
N ALA A 108 -9.41 -17.64 19.60
CA ALA A 108 -9.02 -17.28 20.95
C ALA A 108 -8.15 -18.40 21.55
N LYS A 109 -7.09 -18.02 22.27
CA LYS A 109 -6.21 -18.99 22.97
C LYS A 109 -6.74 -19.39 24.33
N ASP A 110 -7.41 -18.45 24.99
CA ASP A 110 -7.95 -18.62 26.34
C ASP A 110 -9.14 -17.69 26.57
N GLU A 111 -9.74 -17.76 27.76
CA GLU A 111 -10.90 -16.96 28.17
C GLU A 111 -10.66 -15.44 28.07
N THR A 112 -9.44 -14.98 28.29
CA THR A 112 -9.10 -13.54 28.30
C THR A 112 -9.22 -12.90 26.92
N GLU A 113 -9.17 -13.70 25.85
CA GLU A 113 -9.32 -13.24 24.47
C GLU A 113 -10.78 -13.23 23.95
N LEU A 114 -11.75 -13.84 24.69
CA LEU A 114 -13.16 -13.86 24.26
C LEU A 114 -13.81 -12.47 24.11
N PRO A 115 -13.58 -11.50 25.04
CA PRO A 115 -14.12 -10.15 24.85
C PRO A 115 -13.65 -9.46 23.58
N GLN A 116 -12.41 -9.74 23.12
CA GLN A 116 -11.89 -9.19 21.88
C GLN A 116 -12.56 -9.82 20.64
N LEU A 117 -12.97 -11.09 20.70
CA LEU A 117 -13.81 -11.69 19.64
C LEU A 117 -15.16 -10.95 19.54
N ASP A 118 -15.80 -10.62 20.67
CA ASP A 118 -17.05 -9.87 20.68
C ASP A 118 -16.87 -8.46 20.09
N GLU A 119 -15.79 -7.79 20.43
CA GLU A 119 -15.45 -6.49 19.83
C GLU A 119 -15.23 -6.59 18.32
N LEU A 120 -14.57 -7.66 17.82
CA LEU A 120 -14.39 -7.87 16.38
C LEU A 120 -15.72 -8.15 15.67
N LEU A 121 -16.63 -8.91 16.28
CA LEU A 121 -17.99 -9.12 15.75
C LEU A 121 -18.76 -7.80 15.67
N ARG A 122 -18.70 -7.00 16.75
CA ARG A 122 -19.34 -5.68 16.80
C ARG A 122 -18.77 -4.76 15.70
N ARG A 123 -17.46 -4.72 15.52
CA ARG A 123 -16.82 -3.95 14.43
C ARG A 123 -17.21 -4.48 13.06
N GLY A 124 -17.24 -5.80 12.88
CA GLY A 124 -17.69 -6.43 11.64
C GLY A 124 -19.10 -6.00 11.25
N ALA A 125 -20.04 -6.05 12.18
CA ALA A 125 -21.41 -5.60 11.98
C ALA A 125 -21.48 -4.09 11.64
N ALA A 126 -20.76 -3.24 12.39
CA ALA A 126 -20.71 -1.79 12.14
C ALA A 126 -20.08 -1.44 10.77
N ASN A 127 -19.13 -2.26 10.31
CA ASN A 127 -18.46 -2.09 9.01
C ASN A 127 -19.23 -2.73 7.84
N GLY A 128 -20.35 -3.42 8.10
CA GLY A 128 -21.11 -4.15 7.08
C GLY A 128 -20.36 -5.36 6.53
N VAL A 129 -19.54 -6.02 7.36
CA VAL A 129 -18.78 -7.23 7.01
C VAL A 129 -19.45 -8.44 7.64
N LEU A 130 -19.79 -9.44 6.82
CA LEU A 130 -20.33 -10.71 7.30
C LEU A 130 -19.27 -11.48 8.08
N LEU A 131 -19.57 -11.76 9.35
CA LEU A 131 -18.78 -12.59 10.24
C LEU A 131 -19.71 -13.61 10.93
N GLU A 132 -19.20 -14.79 11.16
CA GLU A 132 -19.90 -15.87 11.85
C GLU A 132 -19.20 -16.16 13.18
N SER A 133 -19.93 -16.05 14.30
CA SER A 133 -19.46 -16.59 15.58
C SER A 133 -19.76 -18.09 15.60
N ILE A 134 -18.76 -18.90 15.66
CA ILE A 134 -18.88 -20.37 15.58
C ILE A 134 -18.29 -21.02 16.81
N SER A 135 -18.80 -22.22 17.16
CA SER A 135 -18.24 -23.02 18.25
C SER A 135 -16.87 -23.61 17.88
N ALA A 136 -16.09 -24.04 18.88
CA ALA A 136 -14.85 -24.78 18.63
C ALA A 136 -15.09 -26.03 17.78
N SER A 137 -16.20 -26.72 17.98
CA SER A 137 -16.57 -27.90 17.18
C SER A 137 -16.86 -27.56 15.70
N ASP A 138 -17.45 -26.39 15.43
CA ASP A 138 -17.68 -25.94 14.05
C ASP A 138 -16.39 -25.44 13.40
N ALA A 139 -15.51 -24.79 14.18
CA ALA A 139 -14.19 -24.42 13.70
C ALA A 139 -13.36 -25.64 13.27
N LEU A 140 -13.46 -26.78 13.98
CA LEU A 140 -12.81 -28.06 13.61
C LEU A 140 -13.36 -28.64 12.31
N LYS A 141 -14.63 -28.37 11.94
CA LYS A 141 -15.17 -28.79 10.63
C LYS A 141 -14.53 -28.02 9.48
N ILE A 142 -14.20 -26.72 9.71
CA ILE A 142 -13.51 -25.88 8.72
C ILE A 142 -12.04 -26.27 8.61
N GLU A 143 -11.34 -26.31 9.76
CA GLU A 143 -9.93 -26.69 9.88
C GLU A 143 -9.75 -27.74 10.99
N PRO A 144 -9.57 -29.01 10.65
CA PRO A 144 -9.53 -30.09 11.64
C PRO A 144 -8.40 -29.99 12.67
N ARG A 145 -7.39 -29.20 12.41
CA ARG A 145 -6.22 -29.02 13.29
C ARG A 145 -6.29 -27.71 14.10
N VAL A 146 -7.33 -26.90 13.94
CA VAL A 146 -7.42 -25.59 14.58
C VAL A 146 -7.51 -25.72 16.11
N LYS A 147 -6.84 -24.80 16.79
CA LYS A 147 -6.91 -24.61 18.25
C LYS A 147 -7.68 -23.33 18.52
N THR A 148 -8.76 -23.43 19.26
CA THR A 148 -9.50 -22.29 19.75
C THR A 148 -10.14 -22.61 21.10
N PHE A 149 -10.22 -21.61 21.99
CA PHE A 149 -10.93 -21.71 23.25
C PHE A 149 -12.40 -21.38 23.02
N GLU A 150 -13.30 -22.34 23.34
CA GLU A 150 -14.76 -22.28 23.24
C GLU A 150 -15.32 -21.92 21.85
N ARG A 151 -14.87 -20.81 21.26
CA ARG A 151 -15.42 -20.27 19.98
C ARG A 151 -14.37 -19.57 19.13
N ALA A 152 -14.72 -19.35 17.88
CA ALA A 152 -13.93 -18.62 16.91
C ALA A 152 -14.85 -17.68 16.08
N ILE A 153 -14.22 -16.78 15.33
CA ILE A 153 -14.91 -16.03 14.26
C ILE A 153 -14.50 -16.63 12.92
N PHE A 154 -15.46 -16.92 12.07
CA PHE A 154 -15.23 -17.22 10.67
C PHE A 154 -15.59 -16.02 9.78
N SER A 155 -14.66 -15.64 8.90
CA SER A 155 -14.83 -14.59 7.90
C SER A 155 -14.81 -15.20 6.51
N PRO A 156 -15.96 -15.51 5.90
CA PRO A 156 -16.04 -16.15 4.59
C PRO A 156 -15.53 -15.28 3.45
N ALA A 157 -15.64 -13.95 3.58
CA ALA A 157 -15.23 -13.00 2.55
C ALA A 157 -13.70 -12.79 2.44
N THR A 158 -12.90 -13.35 3.36
CA THR A 158 -11.44 -13.26 3.26
C THR A 158 -10.93 -14.25 2.23
N SER A 159 -10.05 -13.80 1.35
CA SER A 159 -9.48 -14.59 0.25
C SER A 159 -8.00 -14.29 0.09
N THR A 160 -7.31 -14.99 -0.81
CA THR A 160 -5.92 -14.68 -1.19
C THR A 160 -5.75 -14.68 -2.71
N ALA A 161 -4.93 -13.76 -3.21
CA ALA A 161 -4.49 -13.71 -4.60
C ALA A 161 -2.98 -13.46 -4.66
N ASP A 162 -2.35 -13.74 -5.81
CA ASP A 162 -0.94 -13.42 -5.99
C ASP A 162 -0.77 -11.91 -6.22
N PRO A 163 -0.10 -11.19 -5.32
CA PRO A 163 0.06 -9.75 -5.46
C PRO A 163 0.88 -9.35 -6.68
N ILE A 164 1.77 -10.22 -7.18
CA ILE A 164 2.57 -9.94 -8.36
C ILE A 164 1.69 -9.99 -9.61
N GLN A 165 0.83 -11.01 -9.76
CA GLN A 165 -0.10 -11.11 -10.89
C GLN A 165 -1.08 -9.93 -10.92
N VAL A 166 -1.61 -9.54 -9.76
CA VAL A 166 -2.49 -8.35 -9.66
C VAL A 166 -1.77 -7.07 -10.10
N LEU A 167 -0.53 -6.86 -9.66
CA LEU A 167 0.26 -5.68 -10.05
C LEU A 167 0.59 -5.67 -11.54
N GLN A 168 0.95 -6.81 -12.11
CA GLN A 168 1.22 -6.93 -13.54
C GLN A 168 -0.01 -6.60 -14.36
N ALA A 169 -1.18 -7.11 -13.98
CA ALA A 169 -2.44 -6.78 -14.64
C ALA A 169 -2.78 -5.29 -14.51
N MET A 170 -2.60 -4.68 -13.33
CA MET A 170 -2.80 -3.24 -13.14
C MET A 170 -1.85 -2.38 -13.99
N LYS A 171 -0.58 -2.80 -14.12
CA LYS A 171 0.40 -2.14 -14.99
C LYS A 171 0.01 -2.22 -16.46
N GLN A 172 -0.42 -3.41 -16.92
CA GLN A 172 -0.88 -3.58 -18.30
C GLN A 172 -2.12 -2.73 -18.62
N ASP A 173 -3.07 -2.67 -17.71
CA ASP A 173 -4.22 -1.78 -17.85
C ASP A 173 -3.79 -0.31 -17.92
N ALA A 174 -2.88 0.13 -17.03
CA ALA A 174 -2.38 1.49 -17.05
C ALA A 174 -1.74 1.85 -18.40
N LEU A 175 -0.94 0.96 -18.96
CA LEU A 175 -0.33 1.15 -20.29
C LEU A 175 -1.40 1.20 -21.40
N SER A 176 -2.39 0.31 -21.37
CA SER A 176 -3.48 0.27 -22.36
C SER A 176 -4.42 1.48 -22.24
N GLU A 177 -4.55 2.07 -21.06
CA GLU A 177 -5.29 3.30 -20.78
C GLU A 177 -4.49 4.57 -21.23
N GLY A 178 -3.27 4.43 -21.78
CA GLY A 178 -2.44 5.53 -22.28
C GLY A 178 -1.64 6.27 -21.20
N ILE A 179 -1.37 5.63 -20.06
CA ILE A 179 -0.50 6.17 -19.02
C ILE A 179 0.97 5.89 -19.39
N SER A 180 1.81 6.94 -19.38
CA SER A 180 3.24 6.82 -19.61
C SER A 180 3.93 6.34 -18.32
N ILE A 181 4.62 5.18 -18.37
CA ILE A 181 5.32 4.61 -17.22
C ILE A 181 6.83 4.65 -17.48
N HIS A 182 7.56 5.42 -16.68
CA HIS A 182 9.02 5.52 -16.71
C HIS A 182 9.60 4.73 -15.54
N GLN A 183 10.24 3.61 -15.86
CA GLN A 183 10.97 2.77 -14.92
C GLN A 183 12.44 3.22 -14.83
N ASN A 184 13.18 2.80 -13.79
CA ASN A 184 14.54 3.30 -13.48
C ASN A 184 14.58 4.83 -13.33
N ALA A 185 13.47 5.46 -12.99
CA ALA A 185 13.27 6.89 -12.86
C ALA A 185 13.14 7.30 -11.38
N ALA A 186 14.17 6.98 -10.58
CA ALA A 186 14.18 7.32 -9.17
C ALA A 186 14.07 8.82 -8.97
N TYR A 187 13.12 9.25 -8.13
CA TYR A 187 13.01 10.64 -7.69
C TYR A 187 14.29 11.05 -6.94
N ILE A 188 14.90 12.16 -7.33
CA ILE A 188 16.12 12.69 -6.71
C ILE A 188 15.94 14.10 -6.12
N GLY A 189 14.84 14.78 -6.41
CA GLY A 189 14.56 16.10 -5.85
C GLY A 189 13.56 16.92 -6.65
N ARG A 190 13.33 18.16 -6.19
CA ARG A 190 12.51 19.17 -6.87
C ARG A 190 13.30 20.48 -6.95
N GLU A 191 13.36 21.07 -8.14
CA GLU A 191 14.04 22.35 -8.35
C GLU A 191 13.32 23.16 -9.43
N ASN A 192 13.10 24.44 -9.19
CA ASN A 192 12.44 25.38 -10.11
C ASN A 192 11.06 24.87 -10.60
N GLY A 193 10.31 24.19 -9.74
CA GLY A 193 9.01 23.60 -10.08
C GLY A 193 9.07 22.25 -10.81
N LEU A 194 10.25 21.81 -11.25
CA LEU A 194 10.45 20.54 -11.93
C LEU A 194 10.71 19.43 -10.93
N VAL A 195 10.16 18.25 -11.20
CA VAL A 195 10.50 17.00 -10.53
C VAL A 195 11.71 16.39 -11.23
N LYS A 196 12.80 16.17 -10.50
CA LYS A 196 14.02 15.56 -10.99
C LYS A 196 14.05 14.08 -10.70
N THR A 197 14.42 13.29 -11.70
CA THR A 197 14.61 11.84 -11.59
C THR A 197 15.90 11.41 -12.25
N LEU A 198 16.32 10.15 -12.03
CA LEU A 198 17.47 9.59 -12.74
C LEU A 198 17.22 9.43 -14.24
N ALA A 199 15.98 9.41 -14.70
CA ALA A 199 15.62 9.29 -16.13
C ALA A 199 15.33 10.63 -16.81
N GLY A 200 15.52 11.77 -16.14
CA GLY A 200 15.25 13.10 -16.68
C GLY A 200 14.38 13.97 -15.78
N ASN A 201 13.98 15.12 -16.30
CA ASN A 201 13.19 16.12 -15.59
C ASN A 201 11.73 16.09 -16.07
N PHE A 202 10.81 16.27 -15.12
CA PHE A 202 9.37 16.28 -15.39
C PHE A 202 8.75 17.60 -14.95
N GLU A 203 8.06 18.25 -15.87
CA GLU A 203 7.17 19.39 -15.59
C GLU A 203 5.75 18.86 -15.45
N ALA A 204 5.12 19.05 -14.29
CA ALA A 204 3.80 18.50 -14.02
C ALA A 204 2.82 19.59 -13.57
N GLY A 205 1.59 19.53 -14.10
CA GLY A 205 0.49 20.37 -13.63
C GLY A 205 0.09 20.04 -12.19
N PHE A 206 0.13 18.77 -11.84
CA PHE A 206 -0.13 18.27 -10.47
C PHE A 206 0.73 17.05 -10.17
N VAL A 207 1.34 17.00 -8.96
CA VAL A 207 2.19 15.89 -8.53
C VAL A 207 1.50 15.07 -7.46
N VAL A 208 1.47 13.74 -7.64
CA VAL A 208 0.97 12.78 -6.64
C VAL A 208 2.13 11.95 -6.13
N ASN A 209 2.44 12.08 -4.85
CA ASN A 209 3.47 11.29 -4.19
C ASN A 209 2.86 10.02 -3.59
N ALA A 210 3.16 8.87 -4.19
CA ALA A 210 2.85 7.52 -3.73
C ALA A 210 4.12 6.68 -3.53
N ALA A 211 5.24 7.33 -3.12
CA ALA A 211 6.59 6.77 -3.08
C ALA A 211 6.85 5.80 -1.91
N GLY A 212 5.82 5.38 -1.17
CA GLY A 212 5.91 4.35 -0.12
C GLY A 212 7.00 4.65 0.91
N LEU A 213 8.09 3.87 0.95
CA LEU A 213 9.19 4.04 1.91
C LEU A 213 9.89 5.41 1.84
N TYR A 214 9.71 6.17 0.77
CA TYR A 214 10.32 7.49 0.57
C TYR A 214 9.29 8.62 0.56
N ALA A 215 8.01 8.33 0.84
CA ALA A 215 6.93 9.32 0.74
C ALA A 215 7.14 10.55 1.63
N ASP A 216 7.70 10.37 2.83
CA ASP A 216 8.02 11.46 3.74
C ASP A 216 9.16 12.36 3.23
N ARG A 217 10.16 11.79 2.53
CA ARG A 217 11.27 12.56 1.92
C ARG A 217 10.76 13.36 0.73
N VAL A 218 10.04 12.73 -0.20
CA VAL A 218 9.42 13.43 -1.33
C VAL A 218 8.49 14.55 -0.84
N ALA A 219 7.65 14.29 0.15
CA ALA A 219 6.73 15.30 0.67
C ALA A 219 7.45 16.52 1.26
N ARG A 220 8.62 16.36 1.89
CA ARG A 220 9.39 17.48 2.43
C ARG A 220 9.88 18.45 1.35
N ASP A 221 10.24 17.96 0.17
CA ASP A 221 10.66 18.81 -0.95
C ASP A 221 9.49 19.66 -1.49
N PHE A 222 8.26 19.31 -1.12
CA PHE A 222 7.04 20.07 -1.41
C PHE A 222 6.52 20.89 -0.21
N GLY A 223 7.25 20.93 0.91
CA GLY A 223 6.84 21.68 2.10
C GLY A 223 5.87 20.94 3.02
N PHE A 224 5.75 19.62 2.89
CA PHE A 224 4.89 18.78 3.73
C PHE A 224 5.69 17.84 4.65
N SER A 225 4.99 16.98 5.41
CA SER A 225 5.61 15.97 6.26
C SER A 225 6.57 16.49 7.32
N HIS A 226 6.35 17.73 7.82
CA HIS A 226 7.22 18.33 8.85
C HIS A 226 7.21 17.51 10.14
N ASP A 227 6.03 17.03 10.54
CA ASP A 227 5.79 16.32 11.79
C ASP A 227 5.86 14.79 11.64
N TYR A 228 6.16 14.29 10.43
CA TYR A 228 6.09 12.88 10.12
C TYR A 228 7.41 12.32 9.59
N ARG A 229 7.70 11.08 9.97
CA ARG A 229 8.83 10.30 9.44
C ARG A 229 8.42 8.85 9.26
N ILE A 230 9.01 8.19 8.26
CA ILE A 230 8.78 6.76 8.04
C ILE A 230 9.77 5.97 8.87
N LEU A 231 9.22 5.00 9.63
CA LEU A 231 9.96 3.91 10.28
C LEU A 231 9.70 2.62 9.49
N PRO A 232 10.76 1.99 8.97
CA PRO A 232 10.62 0.74 8.24
C PRO A 232 10.51 -0.45 9.19
N PHE A 233 9.48 -1.31 8.97
CA PHE A 233 9.33 -2.58 9.69
C PHE A 233 9.35 -3.75 8.73
N LYS A 234 10.28 -4.69 8.95
CA LYS A 234 10.47 -5.87 8.11
C LYS A 234 9.50 -6.98 8.47
N GLY A 235 8.71 -7.39 7.50
CA GLY A 235 7.84 -8.56 7.56
C GLY A 235 8.47 -9.73 6.82
N ILE A 236 8.65 -10.84 7.52
CA ILE A 236 9.20 -12.08 6.96
C ILE A 236 8.21 -13.19 7.17
N TYR A 237 8.13 -14.12 6.22
CA TYR A 237 7.31 -15.33 6.29
C TYR A 237 8.18 -16.57 6.21
N LEU A 238 7.78 -17.63 6.91
CA LEU A 238 8.27 -18.98 6.69
C LEU A 238 7.22 -19.77 5.91
N TYR A 239 7.64 -20.41 4.83
CA TYR A 239 6.77 -21.26 4.01
C TYR A 239 6.69 -22.67 4.60
N SER A 240 5.50 -23.25 4.59
CA SER A 240 5.27 -24.64 4.93
C SER A 240 5.66 -25.55 3.78
N GLU A 241 6.32 -26.66 4.10
CA GLU A 241 6.62 -27.77 3.18
C GLU A 241 5.50 -28.82 3.20
N GLU A 242 4.47 -28.64 4.02
CA GLU A 242 3.28 -29.48 3.98
C GLU A 242 2.59 -29.36 2.61
N PRO A 243 1.97 -30.44 2.10
CA PRO A 243 1.32 -30.40 0.81
C PRO A 243 0.19 -29.37 0.76
N ALA A 244 -0.15 -28.90 -0.44
CA ALA A 244 -1.29 -28.03 -0.65
C ALA A 244 -2.57 -28.67 -0.10
N GLY A 245 -3.39 -27.87 0.62
CA GLY A 245 -4.61 -28.37 1.27
C GLY A 245 -4.41 -29.02 2.63
N ALA A 246 -3.17 -29.19 3.13
CA ALA A 246 -2.91 -29.65 4.50
C ALA A 246 -3.45 -28.68 5.56
N ILE A 247 -3.58 -27.42 5.21
CA ILE A 247 -4.26 -26.37 5.96
C ILE A 247 -5.33 -25.81 5.03
N ARG A 248 -6.56 -25.64 5.52
CA ARG A 248 -7.74 -25.37 4.67
C ARG A 248 -8.18 -23.90 4.65
N THR A 249 -7.78 -23.11 5.65
CA THR A 249 -8.18 -21.70 5.79
C THR A 249 -7.05 -20.86 6.39
N ASN A 250 -7.15 -19.53 6.27
CA ASN A 250 -6.28 -18.64 7.01
C ASN A 250 -6.63 -18.71 8.51
N ILE A 251 -5.62 -18.76 9.39
CA ILE A 251 -5.84 -18.84 10.84
C ILE A 251 -5.06 -17.73 11.53
N TYR A 252 -5.78 -16.84 12.19
CA TYR A 252 -5.23 -15.67 12.86
C TYR A 252 -5.54 -15.74 14.36
N PRO A 253 -4.61 -15.32 15.24
CA PRO A 253 -4.94 -15.10 16.64
C PRO A 253 -5.86 -13.88 16.79
N VAL A 254 -6.53 -13.80 17.93
CA VAL A 254 -7.14 -12.53 18.37
C VAL A 254 -6.05 -11.47 18.48
N PRO A 255 -6.19 -10.31 17.83
CA PRO A 255 -5.16 -9.27 17.85
C PRO A 255 -5.25 -8.43 19.13
N ASP A 256 -4.10 -7.94 19.63
CA ASP A 256 -4.10 -6.78 20.51
C ASP A 256 -4.46 -5.54 19.68
N LEU A 257 -5.68 -5.04 19.86
CA LEU A 257 -6.21 -3.92 19.07
C LEU A 257 -5.49 -2.58 19.29
N ARG A 258 -4.59 -2.50 20.27
CA ARG A 258 -3.71 -1.35 20.53
C ARG A 258 -2.43 -1.40 19.71
N ASN A 259 -2.12 -2.56 19.14
CA ASN A 259 -0.91 -2.78 18.35
C ASN A 259 -1.21 -2.67 16.84
N PRO A 260 -0.43 -1.92 16.05
CA PRO A 260 -0.61 -1.85 14.59
C PRO A 260 -0.26 -3.17 13.87
N PHE A 261 0.36 -4.11 14.56
CA PHE A 261 0.82 -5.37 13.97
C PHE A 261 0.02 -6.54 14.52
N LEU A 262 -0.46 -7.38 13.61
CA LEU A 262 -1.10 -8.65 13.96
C LEU A 262 -0.03 -9.66 14.42
N GLY A 263 -0.40 -10.57 15.29
CA GLY A 263 0.42 -11.68 15.70
C GLY A 263 0.80 -12.62 14.54
N VAL A 264 1.67 -13.59 14.84
CA VAL A 264 2.01 -14.66 13.88
C VAL A 264 0.75 -15.45 13.54
N HIS A 265 0.51 -15.67 12.25
CA HIS A 265 -0.68 -16.33 11.75
C HIS A 265 -0.37 -17.19 10.52
N PHE A 266 -1.27 -18.12 10.20
CA PHE A 266 -1.22 -18.88 8.96
C PHE A 266 -1.91 -18.13 7.83
N THR A 267 -1.24 -18.07 6.69
CA THR A 267 -1.80 -17.52 5.45
C THR A 267 -1.67 -18.55 4.34
N LEU A 268 -2.77 -18.83 3.66
CA LEU A 268 -2.77 -19.68 2.46
C LEU A 268 -2.33 -18.87 1.25
N LEU A 269 -1.62 -19.53 0.36
CA LEU A 269 -1.32 -19.06 -0.97
C LEU A 269 -2.44 -19.47 -1.95
N VAL A 270 -2.37 -18.93 -3.16
CA VAL A 270 -3.33 -19.28 -4.22
C VAL A 270 -3.28 -20.76 -4.57
N ASP A 271 -2.10 -21.36 -4.51
CA ASP A 271 -1.87 -22.79 -4.80
C ASP A 271 -2.22 -23.74 -3.62
N GLY A 272 -2.78 -23.21 -2.54
CA GLY A 272 -3.19 -23.97 -1.36
C GLY A 272 -2.07 -24.33 -0.39
N ARG A 273 -0.82 -23.95 -0.65
CA ARG A 273 0.27 -24.04 0.34
C ARG A 273 0.11 -22.96 1.40
N ALA A 274 0.74 -23.16 2.55
CA ALA A 274 0.66 -22.23 3.66
C ALA A 274 2.00 -21.56 3.97
N LYS A 275 1.93 -20.41 4.64
CA LYS A 275 3.07 -19.73 5.25
C LYS A 275 2.68 -19.17 6.61
N ILE A 276 3.64 -19.02 7.52
CA ILE A 276 3.47 -18.40 8.83
C ILE A 276 4.22 -17.07 8.91
N GLY A 277 3.69 -16.14 9.66
CA GLY A 277 4.18 -14.78 9.82
C GLY A 277 3.04 -13.77 9.73
N PRO A 278 3.31 -12.53 9.31
CA PRO A 278 4.63 -11.91 9.18
C PRO A 278 5.20 -11.49 10.53
N THR A 279 6.49 -11.18 10.54
CA THR A 279 7.12 -10.40 11.61
C THR A 279 6.89 -8.90 11.40
N ALA A 280 7.23 -8.08 12.40
CA ALA A 280 7.29 -6.63 12.31
C ALA A 280 8.60 -6.10 12.92
N ILE A 281 9.72 -6.64 12.44
CA ILE A 281 11.05 -6.36 12.96
C ILE A 281 11.47 -4.95 12.53
N PRO A 282 11.91 -4.06 13.43
CA PRO A 282 12.50 -2.77 13.03
C PRO A 282 13.64 -2.98 12.03
N ALA A 283 13.63 -2.23 10.94
CA ALA A 283 14.70 -2.22 9.96
C ALA A 283 15.55 -0.96 10.14
N PHE A 284 16.88 -1.09 10.02
CA PHE A 284 17.83 -0.04 10.32
C PHE A 284 18.10 0.93 9.16
N TRP A 285 17.64 0.61 7.95
CA TRP A 285 17.52 1.52 6.80
C TRP A 285 16.32 1.12 5.95
N ARG A 286 15.84 2.03 5.11
CA ARG A 286 14.54 1.90 4.43
C ARG A 286 14.40 0.63 3.61
N GLU A 287 15.48 0.16 3.00
CA GLU A 287 15.49 -1.02 2.13
C GLU A 287 16.34 -2.18 2.66
N GLN A 288 16.34 -2.39 3.96
CA GLN A 288 17.04 -3.51 4.59
C GLN A 288 16.35 -4.85 4.30
N TYR A 289 16.28 -5.24 3.06
CA TYR A 289 15.67 -6.54 2.69
C TYR A 289 16.55 -7.72 3.08
N LYS A 290 17.87 -7.67 2.79
CA LYS A 290 18.79 -8.76 3.07
C LYS A 290 20.19 -8.23 3.44
N GLY A 291 20.73 -8.67 4.56
CA GLY A 291 22.08 -8.30 5.00
C GLY A 291 22.32 -6.80 4.94
N LEU A 292 23.41 -6.39 4.29
CA LEU A 292 23.79 -4.99 4.05
C LEU A 292 23.37 -4.47 2.67
N THR A 293 22.53 -5.19 1.93
CA THR A 293 22.05 -4.73 0.61
C THR A 293 21.33 -3.37 0.76
N ASN A 294 21.60 -2.47 -0.18
CA ASN A 294 21.05 -1.10 -0.22
C ASN A 294 21.33 -0.30 1.07
N PHE A 295 22.44 -0.59 1.75
CA PHE A 295 22.86 0.18 2.92
C PHE A 295 23.15 1.64 2.55
N LYS A 296 22.55 2.57 3.31
CA LYS A 296 22.79 4.01 3.23
C LYS A 296 23.05 4.53 4.63
N PHE A 297 24.19 5.11 4.85
CA PHE A 297 24.61 5.57 6.17
C PHE A 297 23.72 6.68 6.73
N ASP A 298 23.26 7.58 5.87
CA ASP A 298 22.31 8.66 6.27
C ASP A 298 20.97 8.09 6.76
N GLU A 299 20.43 7.07 6.07
CA GLU A 299 19.20 6.38 6.48
C GLU A 299 19.40 5.60 7.78
N PHE A 300 20.53 4.91 7.91
CA PHE A 300 20.87 4.18 9.12
C PHE A 300 20.97 5.12 10.33
N ALA A 301 21.73 6.20 10.22
CA ALA A 301 21.89 7.15 11.31
C ALA A 301 20.55 7.81 11.69
N GLU A 302 19.75 8.21 10.70
CA GLU A 302 18.43 8.80 10.89
C GLU A 302 17.48 7.84 11.64
N ILE A 303 17.42 6.57 11.24
CA ILE A 303 16.51 5.58 11.80
C ILE A 303 16.96 5.15 13.19
N ILE A 304 18.24 4.85 13.40
CA ILE A 304 18.77 4.49 14.72
C ILE A 304 18.54 5.59 15.74
N PHE A 305 18.80 6.87 15.38
CA PHE A 305 18.53 7.97 16.29
C PHE A 305 17.05 8.05 16.71
N ARG A 306 16.13 7.76 15.80
CA ARG A 306 14.69 7.73 16.08
C ARG A 306 14.29 6.53 16.93
N ASP A 307 14.80 5.35 16.60
CA ASP A 307 14.52 4.13 17.37
C ASP A 307 15.01 4.29 18.81
N LEU A 308 16.20 4.87 19.03
CA LEU A 308 16.68 5.21 20.36
C LEU A 308 15.75 6.22 21.04
N GLY A 309 15.28 7.24 20.34
CA GLY A 309 14.29 8.18 20.86
C GLY A 309 12.98 7.53 21.27
N LEU A 310 12.53 6.53 20.53
CA LEU A 310 11.33 5.75 20.85
C LEU A 310 11.54 4.79 22.02
N LEU A 311 12.72 4.19 22.15
CA LEU A 311 13.06 3.32 23.30
C LEU A 311 12.96 4.03 24.65
N PHE A 312 13.27 5.34 24.68
CA PHE A 312 13.29 6.11 25.94
C PHE A 312 12.03 6.98 26.13
N PHE A 313 11.34 7.38 25.07
CA PHE A 313 10.33 8.44 25.14
C PHE A 313 9.03 8.14 24.38
N SER A 314 8.79 6.89 23.92
CA SER A 314 7.54 6.58 23.24
C SER A 314 6.36 6.48 24.23
N GLY A 315 5.16 6.82 23.73
CA GLY A 315 3.91 6.62 24.46
C GLY A 315 3.36 5.18 24.40
N PHE A 316 4.13 4.22 23.87
CA PHE A 316 3.82 2.80 23.80
C PHE A 316 5.09 1.98 24.07
N ASP A 317 4.94 0.72 24.42
CA ASP A 317 6.08 -0.14 24.75
C ASP A 317 6.85 -0.60 23.50
N PHE A 318 7.54 0.36 22.86
CA PHE A 318 8.37 0.13 21.68
C PHE A 318 9.50 -0.87 21.98
N LYS A 319 10.09 -0.81 23.18
CA LYS A 319 11.17 -1.70 23.57
C LYS A 319 10.72 -3.16 23.57
N ARG A 320 9.58 -3.43 24.20
CA ARG A 320 8.99 -4.77 24.24
C ARG A 320 8.67 -5.25 22.82
N LEU A 321 8.02 -4.41 22.01
CA LEU A 321 7.70 -4.72 20.63
C LEU A 321 8.95 -5.07 19.81
N ALA A 322 10.00 -4.23 19.87
CA ALA A 322 11.22 -4.43 19.11
C ALA A 322 11.94 -5.72 19.50
N VAL A 323 12.01 -6.04 20.80
CA VAL A 323 12.63 -7.29 21.32
C VAL A 323 11.79 -8.50 20.88
N GLU A 324 10.48 -8.50 21.14
CA GLU A 324 9.60 -9.62 20.79
C GLU A 324 9.62 -9.92 19.28
N GLU A 325 9.58 -8.87 18.45
CA GLU A 325 9.62 -9.02 17.00
C GLU A 325 10.99 -9.49 16.50
N THR A 326 12.09 -8.98 17.07
CA THR A 326 13.45 -9.42 16.67
C THR A 326 13.68 -10.89 17.02
N LEU A 327 13.17 -11.36 18.15
CA LEU A 327 13.26 -12.77 18.54
C LEU A 327 12.54 -13.72 17.56
N LYS A 328 11.63 -13.22 16.71
CA LYS A 328 10.97 -14.02 15.67
C LYS A 328 11.90 -14.36 14.49
N TYR A 329 13.10 -13.77 14.38
CA TYR A 329 14.15 -14.28 13.50
C TYR A 329 14.60 -15.69 13.88
N TYR A 330 14.48 -16.06 15.15
CA TYR A 330 14.75 -17.41 15.59
C TYR A 330 13.60 -18.31 15.17
N ARG A 331 13.83 -19.10 14.12
CA ARG A 331 12.82 -19.97 13.48
C ARG A 331 11.99 -20.81 14.44
N PRO A 332 12.59 -21.51 15.44
CA PRO A 332 11.80 -22.29 16.41
C PRO A 332 10.79 -21.45 17.18
N ARG A 333 11.12 -20.20 17.54
CA ARG A 333 10.19 -19.30 18.21
C ARG A 333 9.01 -18.92 17.32
N LEU A 334 9.27 -18.61 16.06
CA LEU A 334 8.21 -18.26 15.09
C LEU A 334 7.26 -19.44 14.89
N VAL A 335 7.79 -20.65 14.72
CA VAL A 335 7.00 -21.88 14.58
C VAL A 335 6.23 -22.20 15.87
N ASN A 336 6.83 -22.02 17.04
CA ASN A 336 6.15 -22.22 18.31
C ASN A 336 4.97 -21.25 18.52
N LEU A 337 5.11 -19.98 18.09
CA LEU A 337 3.98 -19.04 18.09
C LEU A 337 2.84 -19.50 17.14
N ALA A 338 3.17 -20.02 15.98
CA ALA A 338 2.18 -20.57 15.06
C ALA A 338 1.51 -21.84 15.63
N SER A 339 2.24 -22.69 16.36
CA SER A 339 1.70 -23.92 16.96
C SER A 339 0.67 -23.67 18.09
N THR A 340 0.54 -22.43 18.54
CA THR A 340 -0.56 -22.04 19.44
C THR A 340 -1.92 -21.98 18.73
N LEU A 341 -1.94 -21.93 17.41
CA LEU A 341 -3.15 -21.78 16.59
C LEU A 341 -3.58 -23.08 15.91
N LEU A 342 -2.67 -24.04 15.77
CA LEU A 342 -2.86 -25.25 14.97
C LEU A 342 -2.15 -26.43 15.61
N GLU A 343 -2.77 -27.61 15.63
CA GLU A 343 -2.17 -28.86 16.09
C GLU A 343 -1.15 -29.40 15.08
N ASN A 344 -0.20 -30.20 15.57
CA ASN A 344 0.78 -30.91 14.76
C ASN A 344 1.65 -30.03 13.85
N VAL A 345 1.93 -28.81 14.28
CA VAL A 345 2.86 -27.90 13.60
C VAL A 345 4.29 -28.32 13.93
N LYS A 346 5.01 -28.84 12.92
CA LYS A 346 6.35 -29.38 13.09
C LYS A 346 7.41 -28.42 12.54
N LEU A 347 8.48 -28.21 13.33
CA LEU A 347 9.57 -27.30 12.95
C LEU A 347 10.24 -27.67 11.62
N GLU A 348 10.36 -28.97 11.35
CA GLU A 348 10.95 -29.48 10.12
C GLU A 348 10.19 -29.08 8.85
N ASN A 349 8.89 -28.78 8.94
CA ASN A 349 8.06 -28.37 7.82
C ASN A 349 8.21 -26.88 7.46
N PHE A 350 9.01 -26.10 8.22
CA PHE A 350 9.15 -24.65 8.03
C PHE A 350 10.62 -24.27 7.88
N ARG A 351 11.23 -24.56 6.73
CA ARG A 351 12.66 -24.33 6.48
C ARG A 351 12.96 -23.13 5.63
N HIS A 352 12.02 -22.72 4.75
CA HIS A 352 12.27 -21.73 3.72
C HIS A 352 11.69 -20.36 4.09
N TRP A 353 12.59 -19.39 4.26
CA TRP A 353 12.20 -18.00 4.41
C TRP A 353 11.76 -17.41 3.07
N GLY A 354 10.64 -16.71 3.08
CA GLY A 354 10.16 -15.96 1.93
C GLY A 354 10.93 -14.65 1.71
N LYS A 355 10.66 -14.01 0.59
CA LYS A 355 11.18 -12.66 0.33
C LYS A 355 10.63 -11.68 1.37
N PRO A 356 11.46 -10.93 2.09
CA PRO A 356 11.00 -9.97 3.08
C PRO A 356 10.26 -8.81 2.41
N GLY A 357 9.20 -8.31 3.06
CA GLY A 357 8.56 -7.04 2.75
C GLY A 357 8.90 -6.00 3.81
N ILE A 358 8.93 -4.73 3.46
CA ILE A 358 9.14 -3.64 4.43
C ILE A 358 7.92 -2.73 4.42
N ARG A 359 7.32 -2.54 5.61
CA ARG A 359 6.21 -1.62 5.84
C ARG A 359 6.75 -0.23 6.07
N ALA A 360 6.23 0.74 5.33
CA ALA A 360 6.50 2.16 5.51
C ALA A 360 5.59 2.73 6.61
N GLN A 361 5.85 2.38 7.88
CA GLN A 361 5.01 2.84 8.98
C GLN A 361 5.30 4.30 9.30
N LEU A 362 4.27 5.13 9.33
CA LEU A 362 4.42 6.55 9.62
C LEU A 362 4.48 6.79 11.14
N LEU A 363 5.47 7.53 11.56
CA LEU A 363 5.64 8.03 12.92
C LEU A 363 5.34 9.54 12.96
N ASN A 364 4.48 9.95 13.86
CA ASN A 364 4.35 11.34 14.24
C ASN A 364 5.45 11.67 15.26
N ILE A 365 6.39 12.54 14.87
CA ILE A 365 7.57 12.86 15.70
C ILE A 365 7.26 13.77 16.89
N LYS A 366 6.16 14.53 16.85
CA LYS A 366 5.70 15.35 17.98
C LYS A 366 5.06 14.50 19.07
N THR A 367 4.13 13.64 18.69
CA THR A 367 3.40 12.79 19.63
C THR A 367 4.12 11.49 19.96
N LYS A 368 5.17 11.14 19.18
CA LYS A 368 5.93 9.88 19.26
C LYS A 368 5.04 8.64 19.16
N LYS A 369 3.97 8.72 18.34
CA LYS A 369 3.03 7.63 18.09
C LYS A 369 3.06 7.22 16.63
N LEU A 370 2.84 5.93 16.39
CA LEU A 370 2.64 5.40 15.04
C LEU A 370 1.23 5.74 14.55
N GLU A 371 1.13 6.21 13.32
CA GLU A 371 -0.16 6.52 12.70
C GLU A 371 -0.90 5.22 12.35
N MET A 372 -2.15 5.10 12.81
CA MET A 372 -2.92 3.88 12.68
C MET A 372 -3.79 3.85 11.42
N ASP A 373 -4.11 5.01 10.84
CA ASP A 373 -4.95 5.12 9.63
C ASP A 373 -4.17 5.74 8.46
N PHE A 374 -4.82 5.89 7.31
CA PHE A 374 -4.25 6.60 6.16
C PHE A 374 -3.97 8.06 6.49
N VAL A 375 -2.82 8.57 6.05
CA VAL A 375 -2.44 9.98 6.20
C VAL A 375 -2.11 10.54 4.83
N VAL A 376 -2.79 11.64 4.50
CA VAL A 376 -2.65 12.35 3.22
C VAL A 376 -2.53 13.84 3.49
N GLN A 377 -1.59 14.50 2.82
CA GLN A 377 -1.43 15.95 2.83
C GLN A 377 -1.46 16.48 1.40
N ALA A 378 -2.07 17.64 1.17
CA ALA A 378 -2.24 18.19 -0.18
C ALA A 378 -2.33 19.70 -0.18
N ASP A 379 -1.97 20.29 -1.33
CA ASP A 379 -2.26 21.66 -1.74
C ASP A 379 -2.84 21.70 -3.15
N SER A 380 -2.91 22.87 -3.77
CA SER A 380 -3.43 23.04 -5.14
C SER A 380 -2.55 22.45 -6.24
N LYS A 381 -1.31 22.04 -5.93
CA LYS A 381 -0.29 21.57 -6.91
C LYS A 381 0.22 20.17 -6.63
N SER A 382 0.01 19.66 -5.42
CA SER A 382 0.53 18.34 -5.05
C SER A 382 -0.31 17.63 -3.98
N LEU A 383 -0.23 16.30 -3.97
CA LEU A 383 -0.82 15.44 -2.95
C LEU A 383 0.18 14.36 -2.55
N HIS A 384 0.29 14.12 -1.24
CA HIS A 384 1.27 13.20 -0.66
C HIS A 384 0.59 12.13 0.19
N VAL A 385 0.69 10.87 -0.24
CA VAL A 385 0.24 9.70 0.51
C VAL A 385 1.35 9.31 1.48
N LEU A 386 1.25 9.71 2.75
CA LEU A 386 2.29 9.52 3.76
C LEU A 386 2.18 8.19 4.49
N ASN A 387 0.95 7.73 4.79
CA ASN A 387 0.72 6.45 5.45
C ASN A 387 -0.28 5.60 4.67
N ALA A 388 0.21 4.59 3.99
CA ALA A 388 -0.58 3.60 3.28
C ALA A 388 -0.01 2.20 3.53
N VAL A 389 0.08 1.83 4.82
CA VAL A 389 0.47 0.47 5.24
C VAL A 389 -0.74 -0.48 5.21
N SER A 390 -0.50 -1.77 5.49
CA SER A 390 -1.56 -2.79 5.51
C SER A 390 -2.86 -2.26 6.16
N PRO A 391 -3.99 -2.40 5.49
CA PRO A 391 -4.29 -3.28 4.35
C PRO A 391 -4.29 -2.56 2.98
N ALA A 392 -3.40 -1.61 2.75
CA ALA A 392 -3.38 -0.75 1.56
C ALA A 392 -3.46 -1.52 0.22
N TRP A 393 -2.93 -2.75 0.15
CA TRP A 393 -3.04 -3.57 -1.05
C TRP A 393 -4.50 -3.92 -1.38
N THR A 394 -5.29 -4.35 -0.38
CA THR A 394 -6.74 -4.55 -0.54
C THR A 394 -7.47 -3.23 -0.82
N CYS A 395 -7.05 -2.14 -0.17
CA CYS A 395 -7.71 -0.84 -0.23
C CYS A 395 -7.41 -0.04 -1.50
N ALA A 396 -6.44 -0.43 -2.33
CA ALA A 396 -5.84 0.43 -3.34
C ALA A 396 -6.85 1.07 -4.31
N LEU A 397 -7.83 0.33 -4.79
CA LEU A 397 -8.82 0.80 -5.75
C LEU A 397 -9.77 1.86 -5.15
N PRO A 398 -10.49 1.63 -4.03
CA PRO A 398 -11.33 2.67 -3.45
C PRO A 398 -10.53 3.82 -2.84
N PHE A 399 -9.30 3.56 -2.37
CA PHE A 399 -8.42 4.61 -1.90
C PHE A 399 -7.98 5.55 -3.04
N ALA A 400 -7.73 5.04 -4.24
CA ALA A 400 -7.43 5.85 -5.41
C ALA A 400 -8.58 6.81 -5.75
N LYS A 401 -9.84 6.36 -5.66
CA LYS A 401 -11.01 7.23 -5.85
C LYS A 401 -11.03 8.37 -4.82
N TYR A 402 -10.82 8.04 -3.54
CA TYR A 402 -10.73 9.04 -2.48
C TYR A 402 -9.59 10.03 -2.69
N ILE A 403 -8.43 9.58 -3.16
CA ILE A 403 -7.30 10.47 -3.49
C ILE A 403 -7.68 11.43 -4.63
N CYS A 404 -8.32 10.95 -5.68
CA CYS A 404 -8.78 11.81 -6.77
C CYS A 404 -9.84 12.81 -6.32
N ASP A 405 -10.78 12.43 -5.42
CA ASP A 405 -11.72 13.39 -4.80
C ASP A 405 -10.98 14.49 -4.03
N LYS A 406 -9.90 14.14 -3.31
CA LYS A 406 -9.04 15.11 -2.61
C LYS A 406 -8.29 16.03 -3.57
N ILE A 407 -7.81 15.51 -4.69
CA ILE A 407 -7.15 16.31 -5.73
C ILE A 407 -8.14 17.34 -6.31
N GLU A 408 -9.34 16.92 -6.65
CA GLU A 408 -10.40 17.81 -7.15
C GLU A 408 -10.70 18.92 -6.15
N ALA A 409 -10.91 18.57 -4.89
CA ALA A 409 -11.19 19.55 -3.82
C ALA A 409 -10.03 20.52 -3.60
N SER A 410 -8.78 20.03 -3.63
CA SER A 410 -7.59 20.87 -3.46
C SER A 410 -7.39 21.86 -4.61
N ARG A 411 -7.67 21.45 -5.85
CA ARG A 411 -7.57 22.30 -7.03
C ARG A 411 -8.66 23.37 -7.08
N GLN A 412 -9.88 23.06 -6.59
CA GLN A 412 -10.99 24.01 -6.53
C GLN A 412 -10.80 25.07 -5.44
N ALA A 413 -10.05 24.77 -4.39
CA ALA A 413 -9.76 25.71 -3.29
C ALA A 413 -8.77 26.83 -3.68
N ASP A 414 -8.11 26.73 -4.84
CA ASP A 414 -7.20 27.76 -5.34
C ASP A 414 -7.91 28.67 -6.36
N PRO A 415 -8.19 29.96 -6.01
CA PRO A 415 -8.90 30.90 -6.89
C PRO A 415 -8.17 31.18 -8.22
N ILE A 416 -6.85 30.94 -8.29
CA ILE A 416 -6.01 31.25 -9.45
C ILE A 416 -6.20 30.22 -10.58
N LEU A 417 -6.61 28.99 -10.27
CA LEU A 417 -6.81 27.91 -11.24
C LEU A 417 -8.21 27.91 -11.87
N ASN A 418 -9.15 28.74 -11.39
CA ASN A 418 -10.51 28.83 -11.89
C ASN A 418 -10.68 29.80 -13.10
N HIS A 419 -9.60 30.38 -13.63
CA HIS A 419 -9.69 31.14 -14.87
C HIS A 419 -9.56 30.18 -16.07
N PRO A 420 -10.53 30.18 -17.02
CA PRO A 420 -10.37 29.45 -18.27
C PRO A 420 -9.12 29.97 -19.01
N ARG A 421 -8.34 29.04 -19.57
CA ARG A 421 -7.16 29.43 -20.38
C ARG A 421 -7.60 30.43 -21.45
N PRO A 422 -6.81 31.49 -21.72
CA PRO A 422 -7.18 32.54 -22.71
C PRO A 422 -7.27 32.03 -24.17
N ASP A 423 -6.91 30.80 -24.47
CA ASP A 423 -6.84 30.26 -25.83
C ASP A 423 -8.11 29.58 -26.33
N SER A 424 -9.22 29.64 -25.63
CA SER A 424 -10.53 29.23 -26.15
C SER A 424 -11.40 30.43 -26.54
N ALA A 425 -10.90 31.27 -27.44
CA ALA A 425 -11.78 32.22 -28.10
C ALA A 425 -12.71 31.45 -29.06
N PRO A 426 -14.03 31.69 -29.02
CA PRO A 426 -14.93 31.05 -29.97
C PRO A 426 -14.58 31.49 -31.40
N PRO A 427 -14.74 30.61 -32.42
CA PRO A 427 -14.46 30.96 -33.81
C PRO A 427 -15.31 32.16 -34.20
N THR A 428 -14.67 33.19 -34.73
CA THR A 428 -15.32 34.36 -35.30
C THR A 428 -16.29 33.91 -36.39
N PRO A 429 -17.54 34.38 -36.41
CA PRO A 429 -18.46 34.04 -37.50
C PRO A 429 -17.95 34.64 -38.82
N ASP A 430 -17.77 33.79 -39.81
CA ASP A 430 -17.45 34.16 -41.19
C ASP A 430 -18.41 35.23 -41.73
N LYS A 431 -17.84 36.32 -42.18
CA LYS A 431 -18.58 37.32 -42.99
C LYS A 431 -19.01 36.66 -44.31
N ALA A 432 -20.26 36.17 -44.33
CA ALA A 432 -20.90 35.79 -45.59
C ALA A 432 -21.14 37.04 -46.41
N TYR A 433 -20.59 37.07 -47.58
CA TYR A 433 -20.71 38.03 -48.66
C TYR A 433 -22.17 38.44 -48.96
N SER A 434 -22.42 39.71 -48.84
CA SER A 434 -23.54 40.35 -49.53
C SER A 434 -23.15 40.69 -50.98
N SER A 435 -23.61 39.92 -51.92
CA SER A 435 -23.73 40.35 -53.31
C SER A 435 -24.84 39.56 -54.00
N LEU A 436 -25.96 40.19 -54.22
CA LEU A 436 -26.76 39.95 -55.42
C LEU A 436 -27.78 41.11 -55.62
N SER A 437 -27.37 41.94 -56.43
CA SER A 437 -28.05 42.81 -57.45
C SER A 437 -29.54 42.62 -57.68
N SER A 438 -30.20 43.76 -57.61
CA SER A 438 -31.25 44.26 -58.51
C SER A 438 -31.64 43.34 -59.67
N HIS A 439 -32.95 43.05 -59.84
CA HIS A 439 -33.70 43.34 -61.03
C HIS A 439 -35.19 43.04 -60.89
N ALA A 440 -35.97 44.07 -61.26
CA ALA A 440 -37.19 44.08 -62.07
C ALA A 440 -38.55 43.70 -61.43
N ARG A 441 -39.30 44.72 -61.40
CA ARG A 441 -40.74 45.01 -61.56
C ARG A 441 -41.62 44.97 -60.37
#